data_55fbec093e2f40c1835c6877873e067f
#
_entry.id   55fbec093e2f40c1835c6877873e067f
#
_cell.length_a   1.000
_cell.length_b   1.000
_cell.length_c   1.000
_cell.angle_alpha   90.00
_cell.angle_beta   90.00
_cell.angle_gamma   90.00
#
_symmetry.space_group_name_H-M   'P 1'
#
loop_
_entity.id
_entity.type
_entity.pdbx_description
1 polymer ?
#
loop_
_entity_poly.entity_id
_entity_poly.type
_entity_poly.pdbx_seq_one_letter_code
_entity_poly.pdbx_strand_id
1 'polypeptide(L)'
;MKRRPVTRTARLSLLLLASELVFGTHATSAGAGASDGPQNQGTTFPRQDGNATAGRDVFRFETFGNEGFWTDAVRLPQGMIAAGVTPFKALKLGVQIDMDALDNATRRALTEQLREDPTGRTSALLNDPKMLVALINANAVIGMPVKDSNHDGKMDIAHGDKVGASCALCHTVTDGVVFNMPGGGSIGHRLDGLANHNLDIGSIFASAANSRALYPILQLSLKANGGKTLGRAPTGLTEKSTEADVDAYLSNKNYYPVGMFDDSFDGNGDPMHNTPLFRQDLAAPYGSEGLIARLDNFSNLVYTTLFDQTELTTSGGRAFLHTLGGAAGDEIADNYVEILKETDVTGYPYVKATKQGKPGDEATPIGLRVDNAKLLDLNAYLVSLPAPRGAHVDARTSARGREVFRTAGCTGCHNVDQSKRVPSFIVPMKTIFPGDNPVVLAQRKPPLNPIMDTPGSIFDDKMAVVNASARGDIRGIAMPLLLDLARKPVFLHDNSVGSLDELLDEKRGATAPHPFYLPASQRADMVEFLKGLGTDDPVVHN
;
A
#
# COMPACT_ATOMS: atom_id res chain seq x y z
N MET A 1 -55.80 -49.34 -5.74
CA MET A 1 -55.96 -47.88 -5.93
C MET A 1 -54.61 -47.20 -5.67
N LYS A 2 -53.90 -46.81 -6.71
CA LYS A 2 -52.56 -46.20 -6.66
C LYS A 2 -52.72 -44.68 -6.66
N ARG A 3 -52.23 -43.95 -5.61
CA ARG A 3 -52.16 -42.50 -5.63
C ARG A 3 -50.72 -42.09 -6.01
N ARG A 4 -50.58 -41.31 -7.05
CA ARG A 4 -49.36 -40.67 -7.55
C ARG A 4 -48.99 -39.45 -6.68
N PRO A 5 -47.73 -39.14 -6.43
CA PRO A 5 -47.35 -37.87 -5.82
C PRO A 5 -47.24 -36.76 -6.85
N VAL A 6 -47.78 -35.59 -6.51
CA VAL A 6 -47.69 -34.36 -7.26
C VAL A 6 -46.39 -33.66 -6.89
N THR A 7 -45.49 -33.53 -7.86
CA THR A 7 -44.29 -32.70 -7.75
C THR A 7 -44.66 -31.23 -7.92
N ARG A 8 -44.55 -30.43 -6.85
CA ARG A 8 -44.57 -28.97 -6.94
C ARG A 8 -43.19 -28.47 -7.25
N THR A 9 -42.95 -28.02 -8.48
CA THR A 9 -41.82 -27.21 -8.90
C THR A 9 -42.00 -25.78 -8.35
N ALA A 10 -41.26 -25.43 -7.30
CA ALA A 10 -41.16 -24.04 -6.87
C ALA A 10 -40.16 -23.33 -7.82
N ARG A 11 -40.69 -22.44 -8.66
CA ARG A 11 -39.87 -21.46 -9.37
C ARG A 11 -39.42 -20.40 -8.38
N LEU A 12 -38.15 -20.42 -8.08
CA LEU A 12 -37.50 -19.33 -7.36
C LEU A 12 -37.25 -18.20 -8.35
N SER A 13 -38.08 -17.18 -8.28
CA SER A 13 -37.84 -15.92 -8.97
C SER A 13 -36.72 -15.20 -8.23
N LEU A 14 -35.52 -15.15 -8.80
CA LEU A 14 -34.41 -14.30 -8.35
C LEU A 14 -34.80 -12.85 -8.66
N LEU A 15 -35.27 -12.14 -7.66
CA LEU A 15 -35.32 -10.68 -7.69
C LEU A 15 -33.87 -10.20 -7.48
N LEU A 16 -33.23 -9.79 -8.56
CA LEU A 16 -32.03 -8.96 -8.54
C LEU A 16 -32.45 -7.56 -8.04
N LEU A 17 -32.34 -7.32 -6.75
CA LEU A 17 -32.28 -5.98 -6.20
C LEU A 17 -30.85 -5.48 -6.43
N ALA A 18 -30.67 -4.71 -7.50
CA ALA A 18 -29.54 -3.82 -7.64
C ALA A 18 -29.66 -2.75 -6.53
N SER A 19 -28.92 -2.91 -5.44
CA SER A 19 -28.70 -1.83 -4.50
C SER A 19 -27.75 -0.85 -5.17
N GLU A 20 -28.29 0.23 -5.76
CA GLU A 20 -27.53 1.42 -6.10
C GLU A 20 -26.95 2.02 -4.81
N LEU A 21 -25.69 1.77 -4.56
CA LEU A 21 -24.94 2.51 -3.57
C LEU A 21 -24.63 3.90 -4.13
N VAL A 22 -25.47 4.83 -3.75
CA VAL A 22 -25.28 6.26 -3.99
C VAL A 22 -24.21 6.74 -3.02
N PHE A 23 -22.94 6.69 -3.42
CA PHE A 23 -22.03 7.74 -3.02
C PHE A 23 -22.55 9.01 -3.68
N GLY A 24 -22.92 10.01 -2.89
CA GLY A 24 -23.50 11.24 -3.39
C GLY A 24 -22.58 11.94 -4.39
N THR A 25 -22.70 11.53 -5.64
CA THR A 25 -22.07 12.22 -6.75
C THR A 25 -22.97 13.37 -7.14
N HIS A 26 -22.60 14.57 -6.81
CA HIS A 26 -22.95 15.69 -7.67
C HIS A 26 -22.12 15.55 -8.97
N ALA A 27 -22.42 14.53 -9.75
CA ALA A 27 -22.06 14.47 -11.14
C ALA A 27 -23.22 15.09 -11.93
N THR A 28 -23.03 16.29 -12.40
CA THR A 28 -23.86 16.84 -13.46
C THR A 28 -23.79 15.89 -14.65
N SER A 29 -24.95 15.39 -15.04
CA SER A 29 -25.14 14.55 -16.23
C SER A 29 -24.62 15.28 -17.47
N ALA A 30 -23.47 14.86 -17.98
CA ALA A 30 -23.05 15.16 -19.33
C ALA A 30 -23.42 13.95 -20.22
N GLY A 31 -24.23 14.23 -21.23
CA GLY A 31 -24.73 13.24 -22.16
C GLY A 31 -23.62 12.50 -22.89
N ALA A 32 -23.94 11.24 -23.25
CA ALA A 32 -23.11 10.39 -24.07
C ALA A 32 -22.91 11.03 -25.47
N GLY A 33 -21.75 11.69 -25.60
CA GLY A 33 -21.21 12.17 -26.87
C GLY A 33 -19.88 11.46 -27.13
N ALA A 34 -19.67 11.03 -28.35
CA ALA A 34 -18.54 10.24 -28.82
C ALA A 34 -17.16 10.84 -28.45
N SER A 35 -16.25 9.95 -28.02
CA SER A 35 -14.81 9.96 -28.19
C SER A 35 -14.11 11.31 -28.37
N ASP A 36 -13.92 12.04 -27.27
CA ASP A 36 -12.79 12.93 -27.13
C ASP A 36 -11.79 12.29 -26.15
N GLY A 37 -10.52 12.24 -26.54
CA GLY A 37 -9.43 11.77 -25.69
C GLY A 37 -9.38 12.55 -24.35
N PRO A 38 -8.55 12.14 -23.40
CA PRO A 38 -8.55 12.68 -22.05
C PRO A 38 -8.50 14.20 -22.08
N GLN A 39 -9.59 14.84 -21.66
CA GLN A 39 -9.65 16.28 -21.58
C GLN A 39 -8.65 16.75 -20.55
N ASN A 40 -7.69 17.55 -21.00
CA ASN A 40 -6.70 18.22 -20.19
C ASN A 40 -7.42 19.11 -19.15
N GLN A 41 -7.68 18.60 -17.96
CA GLN A 41 -8.29 19.37 -16.89
C GLN A 41 -7.27 20.41 -16.43
N GLY A 42 -7.71 21.63 -16.39
CA GLY A 42 -6.92 22.84 -16.29
C GLY A 42 -5.78 22.84 -15.27
N THR A 43 -4.78 23.63 -15.58
CA THR A 43 -3.50 23.82 -14.92
C THR A 43 -3.52 24.42 -13.50
N THR A 44 -4.67 24.59 -12.88
CA THR A 44 -4.75 25.14 -11.52
C THR A 44 -4.71 24.00 -10.50
N PHE A 45 -3.57 23.91 -9.80
CA PHE A 45 -3.48 23.03 -8.63
C PHE A 45 -4.43 23.49 -7.52
N PRO A 46 -5.09 22.58 -6.81
CA PRO A 46 -5.91 22.93 -5.66
C PRO A 46 -5.05 23.68 -4.64
N ARG A 47 -5.59 24.74 -4.05
CA ARG A 47 -4.95 25.43 -2.92
C ARG A 47 -4.77 24.39 -1.80
N GLN A 48 -3.53 24.21 -1.35
CA GLN A 48 -3.22 23.38 -0.20
C GLN A 48 -3.31 24.24 1.06
N ASP A 49 -4.22 23.86 1.95
CA ASP A 49 -4.27 24.40 3.30
C ASP A 49 -3.39 23.54 4.20
N GLY A 50 -2.68 24.15 5.16
CA GLY A 50 -1.81 23.44 6.09
C GLY A 50 -0.37 23.95 6.09
N ASN A 51 0.42 23.45 7.04
CA ASN A 51 1.82 23.81 7.27
C ASN A 51 2.72 22.60 6.95
N ALA A 52 3.50 22.69 5.89
CA ALA A 52 4.38 21.57 5.48
C ALA A 52 5.44 21.21 6.53
N THR A 53 5.92 22.18 7.34
CA THR A 53 6.88 21.87 8.41
C THR A 53 6.24 21.05 9.53
N ALA A 54 5.03 21.41 9.96
CA ALA A 54 4.26 20.62 10.92
C ALA A 54 3.85 19.27 10.31
N GLY A 55 3.49 19.25 9.03
CA GLY A 55 3.13 18.05 8.28
C GLY A 55 4.26 17.02 8.17
N ARG A 56 5.52 17.47 8.12
CA ARG A 56 6.68 16.59 8.20
C ARG A 56 6.69 15.80 9.52
N ASP A 57 6.39 16.45 10.61
CA ASP A 57 6.38 15.79 11.92
C ASP A 57 5.18 14.83 12.04
N VAL A 58 4.04 15.18 11.44
CA VAL A 58 2.88 14.28 11.28
C VAL A 58 3.28 13.05 10.46
N PHE A 59 3.89 13.23 9.30
CA PHE A 59 4.34 12.14 8.43
C PHE A 59 5.30 11.18 9.12
N ARG A 60 6.25 11.71 9.90
CA ARG A 60 7.31 10.94 10.52
C ARG A 60 6.91 10.28 11.83
N PHE A 61 6.07 10.95 12.63
CA PHE A 61 5.91 10.59 14.04
C PHE A 61 4.47 10.51 14.54
N GLU A 62 3.47 10.99 13.77
CA GLU A 62 2.08 10.95 14.27
C GLU A 62 1.47 9.56 14.14
N THR A 63 0.81 9.13 15.20
CA THR A 63 0.16 7.81 15.31
C THR A 63 -1.35 7.92 15.47
N PHE A 64 -1.85 9.07 15.87
CA PHE A 64 -3.25 9.29 16.25
C PHE A 64 -3.81 8.27 17.25
N GLY A 65 -2.94 7.59 18.02
CA GLY A 65 -3.31 6.57 19.00
C GLY A 65 -3.05 5.13 18.55
N ASN A 66 -2.63 4.90 17.29
CA ASN A 66 -2.41 3.54 16.78
C ASN A 66 -1.26 2.79 17.48
N GLU A 67 -0.48 3.46 18.33
CA GLU A 67 0.52 2.79 19.17
C GLU A 67 -0.11 1.73 20.08
N GLY A 68 -1.39 1.89 20.46
CA GLY A 68 -2.16 0.86 21.15
C GLY A 68 -2.36 -0.39 20.28
N PHE A 69 -2.72 -0.22 19.01
CA PHE A 69 -2.87 -1.33 18.09
C PHE A 69 -1.58 -2.13 17.90
N TRP A 70 -0.48 -1.45 17.59
CA TRP A 70 0.80 -2.12 17.31
C TRP A 70 1.45 -2.73 18.54
N THR A 71 1.26 -2.12 19.72
CA THR A 71 1.87 -2.60 20.99
C THR A 71 0.96 -3.54 21.76
N ASP A 72 -0.35 -3.25 21.90
CA ASP A 72 -1.23 -4.03 22.77
C ASP A 72 -1.99 -5.10 22.00
N ALA A 73 -2.43 -4.83 20.76
CA ALA A 73 -3.16 -5.81 19.96
C ALA A 73 -2.21 -6.72 19.17
N VAL A 74 -1.40 -6.18 18.28
CA VAL A 74 -0.44 -6.92 17.44
C VAL A 74 0.76 -7.42 18.25
N ARG A 75 1.17 -6.69 19.27
CA ARG A 75 2.32 -7.01 20.15
C ARG A 75 3.63 -7.13 19.37
N LEU A 76 3.82 -6.24 18.40
CA LEU A 76 4.99 -6.25 17.54
C LEU A 76 6.31 -6.04 18.31
N PRO A 77 6.45 -5.03 19.21
CA PRO A 77 7.67 -4.85 19.97
C PRO A 77 8.00 -6.06 20.87
N GLN A 78 6.98 -6.65 21.48
CA GLN A 78 7.14 -7.82 22.35
C GLN A 78 7.66 -9.04 21.58
N GLY A 79 7.11 -9.29 20.39
CA GLY A 79 7.53 -10.37 19.51
C GLY A 79 8.98 -10.16 19.04
N MET A 80 9.32 -8.96 18.58
CA MET A 80 10.68 -8.62 18.14
C MET A 80 11.72 -8.79 19.26
N ILE A 81 11.40 -8.36 20.49
CA ILE A 81 12.28 -8.51 21.66
C ILE A 81 12.43 -10.00 21.99
N ALA A 82 11.33 -10.75 22.05
CA ALA A 82 11.36 -12.18 22.36
C ALA A 82 12.17 -12.99 21.32
N ALA A 83 12.07 -12.62 20.03
CA ALA A 83 12.83 -13.24 18.94
C ALA A 83 14.31 -12.79 18.89
N GLY A 84 14.73 -11.89 19.76
CA GLY A 84 16.09 -11.33 19.75
C GLY A 84 16.44 -10.70 18.40
N VAL A 85 15.53 -9.89 17.85
CA VAL A 85 15.79 -9.21 16.59
C VAL A 85 16.88 -8.17 16.80
N THR A 86 17.91 -8.23 15.96
CA THR A 86 19.03 -7.29 15.98
C THR A 86 18.86 -6.21 14.91
N PRO A 87 19.53 -5.06 15.01
CA PRO A 87 19.54 -4.07 13.92
C PRO A 87 19.93 -4.67 12.57
N PHE A 88 20.88 -5.60 12.56
CA PHE A 88 21.29 -6.30 11.34
C PHE A 88 20.17 -7.14 10.72
N LYS A 89 19.40 -7.85 11.55
CA LYS A 89 18.21 -8.58 11.10
C LYS A 89 17.12 -7.63 10.60
N ALA A 90 16.87 -6.53 11.30
CA ALA A 90 15.90 -5.51 10.90
C ALA A 90 16.28 -4.87 9.56
N LEU A 91 17.55 -4.52 9.35
CA LEU A 91 18.06 -4.02 8.07
C LEU A 91 17.86 -5.04 6.93
N LYS A 92 18.04 -6.35 7.19
CA LYS A 92 17.74 -7.38 6.20
C LYS A 92 16.26 -7.43 5.80
N LEU A 93 15.37 -7.03 6.67
CA LEU A 93 13.94 -6.90 6.41
C LEU A 93 13.56 -5.55 5.78
N GLY A 94 14.53 -4.75 5.36
CA GLY A 94 14.28 -3.47 4.71
C GLY A 94 13.99 -2.30 5.66
N VAL A 95 14.12 -2.51 6.98
CA VAL A 95 13.95 -1.43 7.97
C VAL A 95 15.02 -0.36 7.75
N GLN A 96 14.61 0.90 7.80
CA GLN A 96 15.47 2.06 7.61
C GLN A 96 15.83 2.67 8.97
N ILE A 97 17.08 3.12 9.13
CA ILE A 97 17.57 3.73 10.37
C ILE A 97 18.05 5.16 10.10
N ASP A 98 17.43 6.09 10.80
CA ASP A 98 17.78 7.51 10.74
C ASP A 98 19.04 7.80 11.58
N MET A 99 20.14 8.15 10.92
CA MET A 99 21.36 8.52 11.60
C MET A 99 21.24 9.84 12.39
N ASP A 100 20.32 10.73 12.00
CA ASP A 100 20.16 12.03 12.66
C ASP A 100 19.47 11.91 14.03
N ALA A 101 18.73 10.84 14.25
CA ALA A 101 18.12 10.51 15.55
C ALA A 101 19.11 9.88 16.55
N LEU A 102 20.32 9.50 16.10
CA LEU A 102 21.32 8.88 16.96
C LEU A 102 22.13 9.94 17.71
N ASP A 103 22.47 9.64 18.97
CA ASP A 103 23.46 10.41 19.68
C ASP A 103 24.84 10.33 19.01
N ASN A 104 25.70 11.32 19.30
CA ASN A 104 26.99 11.45 18.64
C ASN A 104 27.95 10.27 18.93
N ALA A 105 27.82 9.60 20.07
CA ALA A 105 28.68 8.47 20.41
C ALA A 105 28.27 7.22 19.64
N THR A 106 26.98 6.92 19.62
CA THR A 106 26.41 5.80 18.86
C THR A 106 26.65 5.96 17.35
N ARG A 107 26.44 7.17 16.82
CA ARG A 107 26.68 7.47 15.40
C ARG A 107 28.14 7.21 15.01
N ARG A 108 29.11 7.70 15.82
CA ARG A 108 30.53 7.50 15.55
C ARG A 108 30.92 6.03 15.63
N ALA A 109 30.46 5.33 16.69
CA ALA A 109 30.80 3.92 16.90
C ALA A 109 30.24 3.04 15.75
N LEU A 110 29.00 3.28 15.29
CA LEU A 110 28.43 2.58 14.13
C LEU A 110 29.24 2.87 12.86
N THR A 111 29.53 4.14 12.58
CA THR A 111 30.29 4.53 11.39
C THR A 111 31.69 3.90 11.39
N GLU A 112 32.35 3.82 12.54
CA GLU A 112 33.69 3.20 12.67
C GLU A 112 33.61 1.69 12.42
N GLN A 113 32.70 0.98 13.09
CA GLN A 113 32.52 -0.47 12.89
C GLN A 113 32.19 -0.82 11.45
N LEU A 114 31.33 -0.01 10.79
CA LEU A 114 30.92 -0.24 9.40
C LEU A 114 32.00 0.17 8.38
N ARG A 115 32.94 1.05 8.77
CA ARG A 115 34.12 1.31 7.97
C ARG A 115 35.11 0.14 8.01
N GLU A 116 35.22 -0.54 9.18
CA GLU A 116 36.06 -1.74 9.36
C GLU A 116 35.44 -2.98 8.70
N ASP A 117 34.13 -3.13 8.84
CA ASP A 117 33.34 -4.19 8.17
C ASP A 117 32.17 -3.59 7.38
N PRO A 118 32.37 -3.25 6.10
CA PRO A 118 31.30 -2.73 5.26
C PRO A 118 30.13 -3.69 5.01
N THR A 119 30.26 -4.95 5.42
CA THR A 119 29.15 -5.92 5.35
C THR A 119 28.25 -5.86 6.57
N GLY A 120 28.68 -5.23 7.66
CA GLY A 120 27.98 -5.16 8.95
C GLY A 120 27.86 -6.48 9.71
N ARG A 121 28.41 -7.57 9.17
CA ARG A 121 28.23 -8.92 9.74
C ARG A 121 28.94 -9.08 11.08
N THR A 122 30.05 -8.40 11.27
CA THR A 122 30.86 -8.47 12.50
C THR A 122 30.66 -7.26 13.42
N SER A 123 29.84 -6.28 13.02
CA SER A 123 29.53 -5.11 13.86
C SER A 123 28.86 -5.56 15.15
N ALA A 124 29.48 -5.28 16.28
CA ALA A 124 28.94 -5.62 17.59
C ALA A 124 27.60 -4.90 17.83
N LEU A 125 27.49 -3.62 17.42
CA LEU A 125 26.27 -2.83 17.59
C LEU A 125 25.13 -3.35 16.72
N LEU A 126 25.39 -3.69 15.46
CA LEU A 126 24.34 -4.21 14.58
C LEU A 126 23.87 -5.63 14.96
N ASN A 127 24.65 -6.36 15.73
CA ASN A 127 24.32 -7.72 16.16
C ASN A 127 23.87 -7.81 17.64
N ASP A 128 23.70 -6.68 18.32
CA ASP A 128 23.15 -6.64 19.69
C ASP A 128 21.64 -6.35 19.66
N PRO A 129 20.78 -7.27 20.15
CA PRO A 129 19.33 -7.00 20.24
C PRO A 129 18.99 -5.77 21.11
N LYS A 130 19.80 -5.48 22.13
CA LYS A 130 19.61 -4.28 22.98
C LYS A 130 19.77 -2.99 22.19
N MET A 131 20.63 -3.03 21.17
CA MET A 131 20.80 -1.88 20.28
C MET A 131 19.54 -1.61 19.46
N LEU A 132 18.80 -2.63 19.03
CA LEU A 132 17.52 -2.39 18.35
C LEU A 132 16.53 -1.67 19.25
N VAL A 133 16.40 -2.09 20.51
CA VAL A 133 15.55 -1.41 21.51
C VAL A 133 16.00 0.04 21.69
N ALA A 134 17.31 0.29 21.82
CA ALA A 134 17.84 1.65 21.94
C ALA A 134 17.54 2.51 20.70
N LEU A 135 17.64 1.94 19.49
CA LEU A 135 17.29 2.63 18.24
C LEU A 135 15.79 2.96 18.16
N ILE A 136 14.93 2.05 18.61
CA ILE A 136 13.48 2.30 18.67
C ILE A 136 13.21 3.42 19.68
N ASN A 137 13.75 3.35 20.89
CA ASN A 137 13.58 4.36 21.94
C ASN A 137 14.08 5.75 21.50
N ALA A 138 15.10 5.80 20.65
CA ALA A 138 15.60 7.04 20.06
C ALA A 138 14.75 7.57 18.89
N ASN A 139 13.66 6.90 18.50
CA ASN A 139 12.91 7.16 17.25
C ASN A 139 13.79 7.12 15.99
N ALA A 140 14.88 6.35 16.03
CA ALA A 140 15.80 6.15 14.91
C ALA A 140 15.30 5.09 13.92
N VAL A 141 14.46 4.16 14.37
CA VAL A 141 13.78 3.20 13.46
C VAL A 141 12.67 3.92 12.73
N ILE A 142 12.87 4.15 11.43
CA ILE A 142 11.97 4.98 10.63
C ILE A 142 10.58 4.33 10.53
N GLY A 143 9.55 5.12 10.83
CA GLY A 143 8.16 4.70 10.73
C GLY A 143 7.62 3.93 11.93
N MET A 144 8.43 3.72 12.96
CA MET A 144 8.04 3.10 14.23
C MET A 144 8.19 4.08 15.40
N PRO A 145 7.39 5.15 15.46
CA PRO A 145 7.53 6.15 16.51
C PRO A 145 7.12 5.62 17.88
N VAL A 146 7.92 5.94 18.89
CA VAL A 146 7.63 5.65 20.30
C VAL A 146 6.83 6.81 20.90
N LYS A 147 5.86 6.48 21.73
CA LYS A 147 5.06 7.43 22.52
C LYS A 147 5.28 7.20 24.00
N ASP A 148 5.57 8.28 24.72
CA ASP A 148 5.63 8.30 26.18
C ASP A 148 4.22 8.02 26.75
N SER A 149 3.91 6.73 26.87
CA SER A 149 2.57 6.26 27.24
C SER A 149 2.39 6.15 28.74
N ASN A 150 3.50 6.05 29.49
CA ASN A 150 3.52 6.03 30.94
C ASN A 150 3.69 7.43 31.55
N HIS A 151 3.97 8.46 30.71
CA HIS A 151 4.12 9.87 31.08
C HIS A 151 5.28 10.14 32.07
N ASP A 152 6.37 9.39 31.98
CA ASP A 152 7.56 9.58 32.82
C ASP A 152 8.61 10.51 32.17
N GLY A 153 8.36 10.98 30.95
CA GLY A 153 9.23 11.89 30.19
C GLY A 153 10.41 11.19 29.51
N LYS A 154 10.42 9.87 29.45
CA LYS A 154 11.42 9.07 28.75
C LYS A 154 10.75 8.23 27.68
N MET A 155 11.50 7.81 26.69
CA MET A 155 11.05 6.84 25.68
C MET A 155 11.69 5.51 25.98
N ASP A 156 10.92 4.54 26.52
CA ASP A 156 11.41 3.21 26.87
C ASP A 156 10.33 2.13 26.71
N ILE A 157 10.37 1.45 25.58
CA ILE A 157 9.42 0.38 25.25
C ILE A 157 9.50 -0.83 26.21
N ALA A 158 10.60 -0.98 26.94
CA ALA A 158 10.72 -2.04 27.94
C ALA A 158 9.98 -1.70 29.26
N HIS A 159 9.62 -0.44 29.47
CA HIS A 159 9.01 0.06 30.71
C HIS A 159 7.65 0.73 30.52
N GLY A 160 6.92 0.36 29.48
CA GLY A 160 5.50 0.71 29.33
C GLY A 160 5.18 1.70 28.22
N ASP A 161 6.18 2.19 27.51
CA ASP A 161 5.93 3.00 26.32
C ASP A 161 5.52 2.17 25.13
N LYS A 162 4.83 2.82 24.20
CA LYS A 162 4.20 2.13 23.07
C LYS A 162 4.79 2.59 21.75
N VAL A 163 4.92 1.63 20.85
CA VAL A 163 5.35 1.86 19.47
C VAL A 163 4.13 1.88 18.57
N GLY A 164 4.03 2.91 17.74
CA GLY A 164 3.04 2.98 16.68
C GLY A 164 3.64 2.84 15.29
N ALA A 165 2.80 2.98 14.28
CA ALA A 165 3.21 3.08 12.89
C ALA A 165 2.89 4.48 12.33
N SER A 166 3.78 4.99 11.47
CA SER A 166 3.56 6.22 10.72
C SER A 166 3.77 6.01 9.22
N CYS A 167 3.34 6.97 8.39
CA CYS A 167 3.51 6.92 6.94
C CYS A 167 4.97 6.66 6.51
N ALA A 168 5.94 7.08 7.33
CA ALA A 168 7.35 6.92 7.04
C ALA A 168 7.81 5.45 6.96
N LEU A 169 7.08 4.48 7.54
CA LEU A 169 7.46 3.06 7.51
C LEU A 169 7.63 2.53 6.08
N CYS A 170 6.63 2.77 5.26
CA CYS A 170 6.60 2.28 3.88
C CYS A 170 7.09 3.34 2.87
N HIS A 171 7.08 4.63 3.25
CA HIS A 171 7.30 5.74 2.33
C HIS A 171 8.50 6.63 2.69
N THR A 172 9.52 6.07 3.35
CA THR A 172 10.81 6.71 3.58
C THR A 172 11.93 5.68 3.43
N VAL A 173 12.99 6.08 2.75
CA VAL A 173 14.28 5.37 2.74
C VAL A 173 15.36 6.28 3.30
N THR A 174 16.61 5.80 3.43
CA THR A 174 17.73 6.69 3.72
C THR A 174 18.68 6.78 2.53
N ASP A 175 19.56 7.80 2.55
CA ASP A 175 20.61 7.94 1.54
C ASP A 175 21.74 6.88 1.68
N GLY A 176 21.69 6.07 2.73
CA GLY A 176 22.63 4.98 2.96
C GLY A 176 24.07 5.43 3.21
N VAL A 177 24.31 6.70 3.55
CA VAL A 177 25.67 7.26 3.71
C VAL A 177 26.51 6.55 4.77
N VAL A 178 25.87 5.93 5.77
CA VAL A 178 26.56 5.14 6.81
C VAL A 178 26.60 3.67 6.43
N PHE A 179 25.49 3.13 5.95
CA PHE A 179 25.38 1.73 5.60
C PHE A 179 24.23 1.49 4.62
N ASN A 180 24.47 0.64 3.64
CA ASN A 180 23.44 0.20 2.70
C ASN A 180 23.47 -1.32 2.57
N MET A 181 22.42 -1.99 3.05
CA MET A 181 22.27 -3.44 2.98
C MET A 181 21.76 -3.82 1.58
N PRO A 182 22.50 -4.59 0.79
CA PRO A 182 22.01 -5.04 -0.52
C PRO A 182 20.68 -5.80 -0.39
N GLY A 183 19.64 -5.31 -1.08
CA GLY A 183 18.29 -5.86 -1.03
C GLY A 183 17.58 -5.70 0.33
N GLY A 184 18.08 -4.83 1.18
CA GLY A 184 17.52 -4.54 2.50
C GLY A 184 17.39 -3.04 2.76
N GLY A 185 17.41 -2.67 4.05
CA GLY A 185 17.37 -1.29 4.50
C GLY A 185 18.74 -0.63 4.54
N SER A 186 18.76 0.60 5.04
CA SER A 186 19.98 1.41 5.10
C SER A 186 20.02 2.29 6.34
N ILE A 187 21.21 2.83 6.64
CA ILE A 187 21.46 3.79 7.72
C ILE A 187 21.98 5.07 7.08
N GLY A 188 21.28 6.18 7.27
CA GLY A 188 21.65 7.45 6.68
C GLY A 188 20.65 8.55 7.02
N HIS A 189 20.64 9.61 6.24
CA HIS A 189 19.66 10.70 6.34
C HIS A 189 18.35 10.31 5.68
N ARG A 190 17.22 10.73 6.23
CA ARG A 190 15.88 10.43 5.71
C ARG A 190 15.64 11.04 4.33
N LEU A 191 15.04 10.25 3.47
CA LEU A 191 14.49 10.66 2.17
C LEU A 191 13.00 10.34 2.16
N ASP A 192 12.20 11.26 2.67
CA ASP A 192 10.76 11.08 2.82
C ASP A 192 10.04 11.11 1.46
N GLY A 193 8.93 10.40 1.38
CA GLY A 193 8.10 10.27 0.18
C GLY A 193 8.55 9.19 -0.79
N LEU A 194 9.73 8.60 -0.60
CA LEU A 194 10.23 7.53 -1.44
C LEU A 194 9.70 6.18 -0.98
N ALA A 195 9.18 5.39 -1.91
CA ALA A 195 8.72 4.05 -1.60
C ALA A 195 9.88 3.15 -1.14
N ASN A 196 9.69 2.46 -0.02
CA ASN A 196 10.61 1.45 0.49
C ASN A 196 10.33 0.10 -0.17
N HIS A 197 10.90 -0.11 -1.35
CA HIS A 197 10.70 -1.35 -2.12
C HIS A 197 11.38 -2.58 -1.51
N ASN A 198 12.26 -2.40 -0.52
CA ASN A 198 12.96 -3.49 0.16
C ASN A 198 12.29 -3.89 1.48
N LEU A 199 11.20 -3.24 1.87
CA LEU A 199 10.53 -3.53 3.13
C LEU A 199 9.83 -4.89 3.07
N ASP A 200 10.29 -5.83 3.87
CA ASP A 200 9.66 -7.12 4.08
C ASP A 200 8.64 -7.03 5.22
N ILE A 201 7.54 -6.36 4.95
CA ILE A 201 6.51 -6.11 5.96
C ILE A 201 5.86 -7.40 6.45
N GLY A 202 5.72 -8.40 5.57
CA GLY A 202 5.19 -9.71 5.94
C GLY A 202 6.06 -10.40 7.00
N SER A 203 7.39 -10.46 6.83
CA SER A 203 8.27 -11.03 7.84
C SER A 203 8.33 -10.18 9.12
N ILE A 204 8.16 -8.86 9.01
CA ILE A 204 8.05 -7.98 10.19
C ILE A 204 6.77 -8.33 10.97
N PHE A 205 5.64 -8.44 10.32
CA PHE A 205 4.37 -8.83 10.94
C PHE A 205 4.40 -10.23 11.55
N ALA A 206 5.04 -11.20 10.87
CA ALA A 206 5.25 -12.54 11.40
C ALA A 206 6.19 -12.58 12.63
N SER A 207 6.90 -11.51 12.94
CA SER A 207 7.69 -11.40 14.17
C SER A 207 6.90 -10.87 15.37
N ALA A 208 5.64 -10.49 15.17
CA ALA A 208 4.76 -10.05 16.24
C ALA A 208 4.40 -11.20 17.19
N ALA A 209 4.04 -10.89 18.43
CA ALA A 209 3.57 -11.91 19.38
C ALA A 209 2.06 -12.19 19.25
N ASN A 210 1.35 -11.47 18.38
CA ASN A 210 -0.04 -11.70 18.02
C ASN A 210 -0.34 -11.22 16.59
N SER A 211 0.22 -11.89 15.60
CA SER A 211 -0.04 -11.58 14.18
C SER A 211 -1.50 -11.86 13.77
N ARG A 212 -2.25 -12.66 14.54
CA ARG A 212 -3.69 -12.87 14.33
C ARG A 212 -4.51 -11.57 14.42
N ALA A 213 -4.01 -10.56 15.14
CA ALA A 213 -4.66 -9.24 15.19
C ALA A 213 -4.69 -8.50 13.83
N LEU A 214 -3.93 -8.96 12.83
CA LEU A 214 -3.94 -8.46 11.45
C LEU A 214 -4.98 -9.17 10.56
N TYR A 215 -5.82 -10.03 11.13
CA TYR A 215 -6.78 -10.86 10.41
C TYR A 215 -7.60 -10.12 9.34
N PRO A 216 -8.15 -8.92 9.54
CA PRO A 216 -9.02 -8.29 8.55
C PRO A 216 -8.40 -8.05 7.17
N ILE A 217 -7.08 -7.80 7.11
CA ILE A 217 -6.37 -7.61 5.85
C ILE A 217 -5.75 -8.90 5.29
N LEU A 218 -5.63 -9.95 6.12
CA LEU A 218 -4.92 -11.17 5.75
C LEU A 218 -5.83 -12.36 5.49
N GLN A 219 -7.13 -12.24 5.79
CA GLN A 219 -7.99 -13.40 5.71
C GLN A 219 -8.12 -13.90 4.28
N LEU A 220 -7.88 -15.18 4.12
CA LEU A 220 -8.17 -15.96 2.94
C LEU A 220 -9.38 -16.83 3.23
N SER A 221 -10.55 -16.23 3.42
CA SER A 221 -11.75 -16.96 3.81
C SER A 221 -12.20 -17.93 2.71
N LEU A 222 -12.05 -19.22 2.95
CA LEU A 222 -12.53 -20.25 2.03
C LEU A 222 -14.03 -20.13 1.75
N LYS A 223 -14.80 -19.63 2.70
CA LYS A 223 -16.25 -19.45 2.55
C LYS A 223 -16.55 -18.28 1.61
N ALA A 224 -15.93 -17.14 1.81
CA ALA A 224 -16.02 -16.02 0.89
C ALA A 224 -15.53 -16.43 -0.52
N ASN A 225 -14.62 -17.39 -0.60
CA ASN A 225 -13.98 -18.00 -1.75
C ASN A 225 -14.80 -19.10 -2.45
N GLY A 226 -16.00 -19.34 -2.03
CA GLY A 226 -16.74 -20.50 -2.55
C GLY A 226 -16.04 -21.84 -2.28
N GLY A 227 -15.27 -21.93 -1.21
CA GLY A 227 -14.55 -23.15 -0.80
C GLY A 227 -13.20 -23.36 -1.48
N LYS A 228 -12.61 -22.34 -2.09
CA LYS A 228 -11.33 -22.46 -2.80
C LYS A 228 -10.27 -21.56 -2.16
N THR A 229 -9.02 -21.98 -2.24
CA THR A 229 -7.87 -21.13 -1.91
C THR A 229 -7.50 -20.25 -3.09
N LEU A 230 -6.87 -19.12 -2.83
CA LEU A 230 -6.23 -18.34 -3.86
C LEU A 230 -4.91 -18.97 -4.28
N GLY A 231 -4.75 -19.14 -5.56
CA GLY A 231 -3.50 -19.60 -6.16
C GLY A 231 -2.86 -20.79 -5.42
N ARG A 232 -1.61 -20.58 -5.00
CA ARG A 232 -0.81 -21.63 -4.31
C ARG A 232 -0.87 -21.57 -2.80
N ALA A 233 -1.63 -20.65 -2.19
CA ALA A 233 -1.84 -20.74 -0.75
C ALA A 233 -2.48 -22.11 -0.45
N PRO A 234 -1.82 -22.98 0.31
CA PRO A 234 -2.27 -24.36 0.50
C PRO A 234 -3.56 -24.45 1.29
N THR A 235 -3.80 -23.46 2.15
CA THR A 235 -5.02 -23.28 2.95
C THR A 235 -5.32 -21.81 3.08
N GLY A 236 -6.60 -21.42 3.10
CA GLY A 236 -7.00 -20.06 3.44
C GLY A 236 -6.77 -19.77 4.92
N LEU A 237 -6.51 -18.51 5.26
CA LEU A 237 -6.55 -18.06 6.64
C LEU A 237 -8.02 -17.86 7.06
N THR A 238 -8.35 -18.32 8.26
CA THR A 238 -9.68 -18.20 8.85
C THR A 238 -9.56 -17.71 10.29
N GLU A 239 -10.68 -17.45 10.92
CA GLU A 239 -10.74 -17.10 12.34
C GLU A 239 -10.12 -18.17 13.26
N LYS A 240 -9.99 -19.40 12.76
CA LYS A 240 -9.41 -20.54 13.49
C LYS A 240 -7.94 -20.77 13.21
N SER A 241 -7.36 -20.01 12.28
CA SER A 241 -5.93 -20.10 12.00
C SER A 241 -5.14 -19.75 13.25
N THR A 242 -4.12 -20.57 13.51
CA THR A 242 -3.21 -20.33 14.63
C THR A 242 -2.26 -19.19 14.33
N GLU A 243 -1.59 -18.66 15.34
CA GLU A 243 -0.48 -17.71 15.16
C GLU A 243 0.55 -18.25 14.15
N ALA A 244 0.94 -19.53 14.29
CA ALA A 244 1.90 -20.15 13.38
C ALA A 244 1.41 -20.25 11.93
N ASP A 245 0.11 -20.41 11.68
CA ASP A 245 -0.46 -20.41 10.33
C ASP A 245 -0.36 -19.01 9.70
N VAL A 246 -0.67 -17.97 10.48
CA VAL A 246 -0.58 -16.57 10.05
C VAL A 246 0.87 -16.18 9.79
N ASP A 247 1.80 -16.53 10.69
CA ASP A 247 3.23 -16.26 10.53
C ASP A 247 3.80 -16.96 9.29
N ALA A 248 3.40 -18.21 9.05
CA ALA A 248 3.82 -18.98 7.87
C ALA A 248 3.33 -18.33 6.57
N TYR A 249 2.10 -17.81 6.55
CA TYR A 249 1.57 -17.07 5.40
C TYR A 249 2.36 -15.77 5.17
N LEU A 250 2.51 -14.95 6.18
CA LEU A 250 3.20 -13.65 6.12
C LEU A 250 4.69 -13.78 5.74
N SER A 251 5.35 -14.84 6.20
CA SER A 251 6.76 -15.09 5.90
C SER A 251 7.00 -15.67 4.50
N ASN A 252 5.95 -16.17 3.84
CA ASN A 252 6.07 -16.81 2.54
C ASN A 252 6.07 -15.78 1.41
N LYS A 253 7.20 -15.62 0.74
CA LYS A 253 7.38 -14.63 -0.34
C LYS A 253 6.57 -14.90 -1.61
N ASN A 254 6.00 -16.10 -1.75
CA ASN A 254 5.04 -16.39 -2.81
C ASN A 254 3.64 -15.82 -2.51
N TYR A 255 3.35 -15.50 -1.27
CA TYR A 255 2.05 -14.97 -0.83
C TYR A 255 2.14 -13.53 -0.36
N TYR A 256 3.26 -13.17 0.27
CA TYR A 256 3.51 -11.82 0.77
C TYR A 256 4.92 -11.34 0.36
N PRO A 257 5.09 -10.89 -0.88
CA PRO A 257 6.39 -10.50 -1.42
C PRO A 257 6.99 -9.28 -0.71
N VAL A 258 8.30 -9.11 -0.84
CA VAL A 258 9.02 -7.92 -0.36
C VAL A 258 8.55 -6.67 -1.10
N GLY A 259 8.42 -5.56 -0.40
CA GLY A 259 7.97 -4.27 -0.95
C GLY A 259 6.47 -4.16 -1.19
N MET A 260 5.69 -5.08 -0.64
CA MET A 260 4.25 -5.12 -0.78
C MET A 260 3.54 -5.04 0.57
N PHE A 261 2.32 -4.51 0.55
CA PHE A 261 1.43 -4.43 1.69
C PHE A 261 -0.02 -4.70 1.24
N ASP A 262 -0.74 -5.50 1.99
CA ASP A 262 -2.17 -5.71 1.77
C ASP A 262 -2.95 -4.61 2.48
N ASP A 263 -3.63 -3.79 1.70
CA ASP A 263 -4.42 -2.66 2.18
C ASP A 263 -5.93 -2.83 1.88
N SER A 264 -6.31 -4.01 1.42
CA SER A 264 -7.71 -4.35 1.16
C SER A 264 -8.35 -5.10 2.33
N PHE A 265 -9.66 -4.96 2.48
CA PHE A 265 -10.45 -5.69 3.49
C PHE A 265 -11.48 -6.57 2.78
N ASP A 266 -11.03 -7.31 1.82
CA ASP A 266 -11.94 -7.94 0.89
C ASP A 266 -12.06 -9.44 1.01
N GLY A 267 -11.39 -10.00 1.97
CA GLY A 267 -11.36 -11.43 2.16
C GLY A 267 -10.35 -12.15 1.28
N ASN A 268 -9.38 -11.40 0.76
CA ASN A 268 -8.41 -11.85 -0.21
C ASN A 268 -7.01 -11.40 0.24
N GLY A 269 -6.06 -12.29 0.36
CA GLY A 269 -4.68 -11.89 0.62
C GLY A 269 -3.99 -11.53 -0.69
N ASP A 270 -4.01 -10.27 -1.04
CA ASP A 270 -3.51 -9.76 -2.31
C ASP A 270 -2.73 -8.45 -2.17
N PRO A 271 -1.62 -8.49 -1.45
CA PRO A 271 -0.82 -7.31 -1.21
C PRO A 271 -0.37 -6.63 -2.51
N MET A 272 -0.29 -5.32 -2.44
CA MET A 272 0.09 -4.44 -3.52
C MET A 272 1.43 -3.77 -3.22
N HIS A 273 2.19 -3.37 -4.25
CA HIS A 273 3.48 -2.76 -4.03
C HIS A 273 3.38 -1.39 -3.36
N ASN A 274 4.38 -1.06 -2.55
CA ASN A 274 4.50 0.26 -1.95
C ASN A 274 4.67 1.34 -3.01
N THR A 275 3.84 2.38 -2.96
CA THR A 275 3.88 3.51 -3.89
C THR A 275 4.61 4.72 -3.28
N PRO A 276 5.20 5.62 -4.08
CA PRO A 276 5.77 6.85 -3.55
C PRO A 276 4.68 7.83 -3.09
N LEU A 277 5.00 8.66 -2.10
CA LEU A 277 4.16 9.77 -1.61
C LEU A 277 4.75 11.16 -1.91
N PHE A 278 5.70 11.28 -2.82
CA PHE A 278 6.15 12.59 -3.33
C PHE A 278 5.20 13.10 -4.44
N ARG A 279 5.25 14.39 -4.72
CA ARG A 279 4.47 15.05 -5.81
C ARG A 279 2.98 14.68 -5.79
N GLN A 280 2.39 14.64 -4.59
CA GLN A 280 0.96 14.35 -4.45
C GLN A 280 0.06 15.45 -5.03
N ASP A 281 0.61 16.59 -5.37
CA ASP A 281 -0.04 17.61 -6.19
C ASP A 281 -0.43 17.12 -7.59
N LEU A 282 0.30 16.13 -8.11
CA LEU A 282 0.08 15.54 -9.43
C LEU A 282 -0.80 14.28 -9.41
N ALA A 283 -0.94 13.61 -8.27
CA ALA A 283 -1.38 12.21 -8.19
C ALA A 283 -2.89 11.97 -8.01
N ALA A 284 -3.71 13.01 -7.84
CA ALA A 284 -5.15 12.83 -7.64
C ALA A 284 -5.83 12.21 -8.90
N PRO A 285 -6.84 11.34 -8.73
CA PRO A 285 -7.46 10.87 -7.49
C PRO A 285 -6.58 9.81 -6.78
N TYR A 286 -6.79 9.65 -5.47
CA TYR A 286 -5.96 8.83 -4.60
C TYR A 286 -6.53 7.43 -4.38
N GLY A 287 -5.66 6.51 -3.96
CA GLY A 287 -5.93 5.08 -3.97
C GLY A 287 -5.66 4.49 -5.36
N SER A 288 -5.37 3.20 -5.42
CA SER A 288 -5.02 2.52 -6.67
C SER A 288 -6.18 2.51 -7.66
N GLU A 289 -7.38 2.44 -7.16
CA GLU A 289 -8.63 2.51 -7.91
C GLU A 289 -9.14 3.95 -8.12
N GLY A 290 -8.44 4.94 -7.57
CA GLY A 290 -8.80 6.35 -7.71
C GLY A 290 -10.15 6.74 -7.09
N LEU A 291 -10.55 6.07 -6.01
CA LEU A 291 -11.86 6.32 -5.37
C LEU A 291 -11.91 7.59 -4.54
N ILE A 292 -10.78 8.08 -4.05
CA ILE A 292 -10.71 9.16 -3.07
C ILE A 292 -10.21 10.43 -3.74
N ALA A 293 -11.06 11.45 -3.79
CA ALA A 293 -10.74 12.71 -4.47
C ALA A 293 -9.74 13.60 -3.71
N ARG A 294 -9.71 13.47 -2.37
CA ARG A 294 -8.92 14.34 -1.50
C ARG A 294 -7.87 13.54 -0.71
N LEU A 295 -6.64 14.05 -0.68
CA LEU A 295 -5.52 13.41 0.02
C LEU A 295 -5.73 13.32 1.54
N ASP A 296 -6.34 14.32 2.18
CA ASP A 296 -6.67 14.30 3.60
C ASP A 296 -7.72 13.23 3.96
N ASN A 297 -8.64 12.94 3.04
CA ASN A 297 -9.61 11.87 3.21
C ASN A 297 -8.93 10.50 3.06
N PHE A 298 -8.02 10.36 2.08
CA PHE A 298 -7.21 9.16 1.93
C PHE A 298 -6.35 8.90 3.18
N SER A 299 -5.65 9.93 3.66
CA SER A 299 -4.84 9.81 4.89
C SER A 299 -5.70 9.45 6.11
N ASN A 300 -6.92 10.02 6.22
CA ASN A 300 -7.85 9.66 7.29
C ASN A 300 -8.26 8.18 7.21
N LEU A 301 -8.57 7.68 6.02
CA LEU A 301 -8.90 6.25 5.82
C LEU A 301 -7.76 5.36 6.32
N VAL A 302 -6.51 5.64 5.91
CA VAL A 302 -5.34 4.86 6.34
C VAL A 302 -5.20 4.82 7.86
N TYR A 303 -5.30 5.96 8.53
CA TYR A 303 -5.17 6.01 10.00
C TYR A 303 -6.32 5.33 10.73
N THR A 304 -7.53 5.39 10.20
CA THR A 304 -8.73 4.85 10.87
C THR A 304 -9.07 3.41 10.49
N THR A 305 -8.33 2.79 9.56
CA THR A 305 -8.59 1.41 9.14
C THR A 305 -7.32 0.55 9.11
N LEU A 306 -6.27 0.98 8.40
CA LEU A 306 -5.06 0.17 8.22
C LEU A 306 -4.13 0.22 9.43
N PHE A 307 -3.97 1.39 10.04
CA PHE A 307 -3.10 1.57 11.19
C PHE A 307 -3.74 1.21 12.52
N ASP A 308 -5.06 1.07 12.56
CA ASP A 308 -5.79 0.45 13.68
C ASP A 308 -6.99 -0.33 13.15
N GLN A 309 -6.78 -1.61 12.88
CA GLN A 309 -7.83 -2.47 12.35
C GLN A 309 -8.93 -2.76 13.38
N THR A 310 -8.69 -2.51 14.66
CA THR A 310 -9.72 -2.71 15.69
C THR A 310 -10.92 -1.76 15.53
N GLU A 311 -10.75 -0.65 14.83
CA GLU A 311 -11.85 0.22 14.43
C GLU A 311 -12.91 -0.49 13.54
N LEU A 312 -12.53 -1.54 12.83
CA LEU A 312 -13.45 -2.34 12.02
C LEU A 312 -14.47 -3.12 12.85
N THR A 313 -14.27 -3.25 14.17
CA THR A 313 -15.24 -3.85 15.09
C THR A 313 -16.35 -2.89 15.53
N THR A 314 -16.15 -1.58 15.33
CA THR A 314 -17.16 -0.55 15.65
C THR A 314 -18.36 -0.62 14.71
N SER A 315 -19.45 0.04 15.05
CA SER A 315 -20.62 0.12 14.15
C SER A 315 -20.29 0.76 12.81
N GLY A 316 -19.42 1.77 12.79
CA GLY A 316 -18.94 2.43 11.57
C GLY A 316 -18.02 1.55 10.74
N GLY A 317 -17.08 0.85 11.39
CA GLY A 317 -16.19 -0.11 10.74
C GLY A 317 -16.94 -1.29 10.15
N ARG A 318 -17.95 -1.82 10.86
CA ARG A 318 -18.83 -2.88 10.33
C ARG A 318 -19.63 -2.41 9.11
N ALA A 319 -20.18 -1.20 9.16
CA ALA A 319 -20.87 -0.62 7.98
C ALA A 319 -19.94 -0.46 6.79
N PHE A 320 -18.68 -0.09 7.03
CA PHE A 320 -17.65 -0.03 5.99
C PHE A 320 -17.36 -1.41 5.38
N LEU A 321 -17.10 -2.43 6.19
CA LEU A 321 -16.88 -3.80 5.72
C LEU A 321 -18.12 -4.36 4.98
N HIS A 322 -19.32 -4.07 5.47
CA HIS A 322 -20.56 -4.44 4.79
C HIS A 322 -20.66 -3.79 3.40
N THR A 323 -20.27 -2.52 3.29
CA THR A 323 -20.24 -1.81 2.01
C THR A 323 -19.27 -2.47 1.02
N LEU A 324 -18.11 -2.94 1.49
CA LEU A 324 -17.11 -3.61 0.66
C LEU A 324 -17.51 -5.04 0.27
N GLY A 325 -18.04 -5.82 1.20
CA GLY A 325 -18.20 -7.27 1.04
C GLY A 325 -19.59 -7.82 1.34
N GLY A 326 -20.59 -6.98 1.69
CA GLY A 326 -21.90 -7.45 2.11
C GLY A 326 -21.81 -8.41 3.31
N ALA A 327 -22.49 -9.53 3.26
CA ALA A 327 -22.46 -10.53 4.35
C ALA A 327 -21.06 -11.10 4.64
N ALA A 328 -20.15 -11.13 3.66
CA ALA A 328 -18.77 -11.54 3.90
C ALA A 328 -18.01 -10.48 4.73
N GLY A 329 -18.28 -9.21 4.50
CA GLY A 329 -17.74 -8.12 5.33
C GLY A 329 -18.25 -8.18 6.77
N ASP A 330 -19.53 -8.48 6.97
CA ASP A 330 -20.10 -8.69 8.30
C ASP A 330 -19.41 -9.85 9.03
N GLU A 331 -19.16 -10.97 8.31
CA GLU A 331 -18.46 -12.15 8.83
C GLU A 331 -17.01 -11.82 9.25
N ILE A 332 -16.30 -10.99 8.46
CA ILE A 332 -14.95 -10.51 8.82
C ILE A 332 -14.97 -9.80 10.17
N ALA A 333 -15.93 -8.90 10.37
CA ALA A 333 -16.04 -8.14 11.61
C ALA A 333 -16.36 -9.05 12.81
N ASP A 334 -17.26 -10.02 12.64
CA ASP A 334 -17.63 -10.97 13.69
C ASP A 334 -16.45 -11.86 14.08
N ASN A 335 -15.78 -12.46 13.09
CA ASN A 335 -14.60 -13.29 13.29
C ASN A 335 -13.48 -12.50 13.98
N TYR A 336 -13.30 -11.24 13.60
CA TYR A 336 -12.26 -10.40 14.19
C TYR A 336 -12.50 -10.11 15.67
N VAL A 337 -13.75 -9.85 16.07
CA VAL A 337 -14.10 -9.71 17.49
C VAL A 337 -13.76 -10.97 18.29
N GLU A 338 -14.04 -12.16 17.75
CA GLU A 338 -13.71 -13.42 18.42
C GLU A 338 -12.18 -13.61 18.52
N ILE A 339 -11.41 -13.28 17.48
CA ILE A 339 -9.95 -13.34 17.51
C ILE A 339 -9.37 -12.42 18.58
N LEU A 340 -9.83 -11.16 18.63
CA LEU A 340 -9.37 -10.20 19.65
C LEU A 340 -9.65 -10.70 21.07
N LYS A 341 -10.80 -11.31 21.27
CA LYS A 341 -11.18 -11.91 22.56
C LYS A 341 -10.33 -13.14 22.89
N GLU A 342 -10.11 -14.06 21.93
CA GLU A 342 -9.28 -15.25 22.12
C GLU A 342 -7.82 -14.91 22.41
N THR A 343 -7.34 -13.77 21.93
CA THR A 343 -5.97 -13.30 22.10
C THR A 343 -5.81 -12.27 23.22
N ASP A 344 -6.84 -12.13 24.09
CA ASP A 344 -6.85 -11.23 25.24
C ASP A 344 -6.53 -9.77 24.88
N VAL A 345 -6.97 -9.30 23.71
CA VAL A 345 -6.86 -7.89 23.33
C VAL A 345 -8.00 -7.11 23.96
N THR A 346 -7.65 -6.04 24.65
CA THR A 346 -8.60 -5.19 25.39
C THR A 346 -8.31 -3.70 25.17
N GLY A 347 -9.26 -2.85 25.50
CA GLY A 347 -9.08 -1.39 25.47
C GLY A 347 -9.11 -0.78 24.08
N TYR A 348 -9.53 -1.55 23.08
CA TYR A 348 -9.72 -1.06 21.71
C TYR A 348 -11.13 -0.45 21.51
N PRO A 349 -11.33 0.37 20.45
CA PRO A 349 -10.37 0.81 19.45
C PRO A 349 -9.39 1.86 19.99
N TYR A 350 -8.22 1.99 19.35
CA TYR A 350 -7.11 2.80 19.89
C TYR A 350 -7.00 4.16 19.24
N VAL A 351 -7.33 4.29 17.96
CA VAL A 351 -7.22 5.57 17.24
C VAL A 351 -8.14 6.62 17.85
N LYS A 352 -7.59 7.82 18.04
CA LYS A 352 -8.28 8.94 18.66
C LYS A 352 -8.89 9.85 17.61
N ALA A 353 -10.17 9.63 17.31
CA ALA A 353 -10.93 10.54 16.46
C ALA A 353 -11.28 11.83 17.20
N THR A 354 -11.17 12.95 16.50
CA THR A 354 -11.60 14.26 17.02
C THR A 354 -12.97 14.69 16.49
N LYS A 355 -13.45 14.01 15.44
CA LYS A 355 -14.74 14.30 14.83
C LYS A 355 -15.43 13.01 14.43
N GLN A 356 -16.73 12.97 14.66
CA GLN A 356 -17.62 11.94 14.13
C GLN A 356 -18.32 12.44 12.86
N GLY A 357 -18.63 11.53 11.96
CA GLY A 357 -19.33 11.78 10.71
C GLY A 357 -20.21 10.59 10.35
N LYS A 358 -20.73 10.59 9.15
CA LYS A 358 -21.53 9.48 8.65
C LYS A 358 -20.59 8.41 8.05
N PRO A 359 -20.73 7.13 8.42
CA PRO A 359 -20.05 6.04 7.74
C PRO A 359 -20.40 6.03 6.25
N GLY A 360 -19.40 5.79 5.40
CA GLY A 360 -19.54 5.81 3.96
C GLY A 360 -19.29 7.17 3.30
N ASP A 361 -19.21 8.27 4.06
CA ASP A 361 -18.74 9.54 3.51
C ASP A 361 -17.23 9.47 3.25
N GLU A 362 -16.76 10.05 2.15
CA GLU A 362 -15.33 10.05 1.80
C GLU A 362 -14.45 10.64 2.92
N ALA A 363 -14.91 11.68 3.61
CA ALA A 363 -14.18 12.30 4.71
C ALA A 363 -14.19 11.49 6.01
N THR A 364 -15.13 10.58 6.18
CA THR A 364 -15.33 9.75 7.38
C THR A 364 -15.78 8.34 6.98
N PRO A 365 -14.92 7.55 6.28
CA PRO A 365 -15.33 6.27 5.70
C PRO A 365 -15.93 5.30 6.72
N ILE A 366 -15.37 5.27 7.92
CA ILE A 366 -15.89 4.49 9.04
C ILE A 366 -16.66 5.34 10.09
N GLY A 367 -17.10 6.53 9.71
CA GLY A 367 -17.78 7.45 10.63
C GLY A 367 -16.86 8.26 11.55
N LEU A 368 -15.55 8.15 11.37
CA LEU A 368 -14.54 8.80 12.21
C LEU A 368 -13.57 9.64 11.39
N ARG A 369 -13.09 10.73 12.01
CA ARG A 369 -12.00 11.54 11.47
C ARG A 369 -11.05 11.93 12.59
N VAL A 370 -9.76 11.67 12.35
CA VAL A 370 -8.68 12.12 13.24
C VAL A 370 -8.48 13.63 13.11
N ASP A 371 -7.49 14.19 13.83
CA ASP A 371 -7.26 15.64 13.85
C ASP A 371 -7.11 16.22 12.42
N ASN A 372 -8.09 17.03 12.04
CA ASN A 372 -8.16 17.59 10.70
C ASN A 372 -7.04 18.59 10.40
N ALA A 373 -6.55 19.33 11.41
CA ALA A 373 -5.45 20.27 11.19
C ALA A 373 -4.17 19.51 10.86
N LYS A 374 -3.88 18.44 11.59
CA LYS A 374 -2.75 17.56 11.30
C LYS A 374 -2.86 16.87 9.94
N LEU A 375 -4.06 16.47 9.51
CA LEU A 375 -4.25 15.91 8.16
C LEU A 375 -3.97 16.94 7.07
N LEU A 376 -4.37 18.19 7.25
CA LEU A 376 -4.08 19.26 6.29
C LEU A 376 -2.58 19.61 6.27
N ASP A 377 -1.93 19.61 7.43
CA ASP A 377 -0.49 19.81 7.54
C ASP A 377 0.26 18.66 6.82
N LEU A 378 -0.16 17.41 7.01
CA LEU A 378 0.36 16.26 6.31
C LEU A 378 0.23 16.42 4.78
N ASN A 379 -0.94 16.86 4.30
CA ASN A 379 -1.15 17.11 2.88
C ASN A 379 -0.17 18.16 2.33
N ALA A 380 -0.03 19.28 3.04
CA ALA A 380 0.90 20.34 2.65
C ALA A 380 2.33 19.80 2.53
N TYR A 381 2.73 18.91 3.44
CA TYR A 381 4.03 18.26 3.38
C TYR A 381 4.16 17.32 2.16
N LEU A 382 3.24 16.39 1.97
CA LEU A 382 3.29 15.42 0.86
C LEU A 382 3.28 16.08 -0.52
N VAL A 383 2.54 17.16 -0.66
CA VAL A 383 2.53 17.99 -1.87
C VAL A 383 3.87 18.70 -2.09
N SER A 384 4.56 19.09 -1.01
CA SER A 384 5.84 19.80 -1.09
C SER A 384 7.04 18.88 -1.37
N LEU A 385 6.89 17.56 -1.23
CA LEU A 385 7.97 16.61 -1.44
C LEU A 385 8.34 16.53 -2.93
N PRO A 386 9.60 16.81 -3.30
CA PRO A 386 10.04 16.67 -4.68
C PRO A 386 10.19 15.19 -5.05
N ALA A 387 10.01 14.88 -6.32
CA ALA A 387 10.47 13.61 -6.84
C ALA A 387 12.01 13.51 -6.72
N PRO A 388 12.59 12.32 -6.60
CA PRO A 388 14.04 12.16 -6.65
C PRO A 388 14.57 12.50 -8.03
N ARG A 389 15.89 12.68 -8.11
CA ARG A 389 16.56 12.82 -9.41
C ARG A 389 16.41 11.53 -10.20
N GLY A 390 16.16 11.67 -11.51
CA GLY A 390 16.22 10.56 -12.45
C GLY A 390 17.65 10.01 -12.60
N ALA A 391 17.75 8.86 -13.24
CA ALA A 391 19.05 8.34 -13.65
C ALA A 391 19.72 9.28 -14.64
N HIS A 392 21.06 9.32 -14.61
CA HIS A 392 21.82 10.05 -15.61
C HIS A 392 21.70 9.36 -16.97
N VAL A 393 21.09 10.05 -17.92
CA VAL A 393 20.90 9.58 -19.31
C VAL A 393 21.46 10.62 -20.25
N ASP A 394 22.20 10.20 -21.31
CA ASP A 394 22.70 11.16 -22.29
C ASP A 394 21.54 11.83 -23.04
N ALA A 395 21.73 13.10 -23.40
CA ALA A 395 20.68 13.93 -23.99
C ALA A 395 20.14 13.38 -25.33
N ARG A 396 20.94 12.66 -26.11
CA ARG A 396 20.50 12.11 -27.40
C ARG A 396 19.60 10.89 -27.17
N THR A 397 19.97 10.00 -26.26
CA THR A 397 19.15 8.83 -25.87
C THR A 397 17.85 9.29 -25.27
N SER A 398 17.87 10.25 -24.34
CA SER A 398 16.66 10.84 -23.75
C SER A 398 15.75 11.46 -24.82
N ALA A 399 16.30 12.20 -25.77
CA ALA A 399 15.52 12.78 -26.85
C ALA A 399 14.86 11.72 -27.76
N ARG A 400 15.60 10.64 -28.11
CA ARG A 400 15.02 9.53 -28.89
C ARG A 400 13.92 8.81 -28.10
N GLY A 401 14.16 8.50 -26.84
CA GLY A 401 13.16 7.85 -25.98
C GLY A 401 11.89 8.69 -25.83
N ARG A 402 12.02 10.00 -25.67
CA ARG A 402 10.88 10.94 -25.67
C ARG A 402 10.10 10.91 -26.98
N GLU A 403 10.80 10.90 -28.11
CA GLU A 403 10.13 10.80 -29.42
C GLU A 403 9.41 9.46 -29.57
N VAL A 404 10.00 8.35 -29.10
CA VAL A 404 9.32 7.05 -29.04
C VAL A 404 8.08 7.13 -28.14
N PHE A 405 8.17 7.73 -26.96
CA PHE A 405 7.04 7.92 -26.04
C PHE A 405 5.86 8.63 -26.71
N ARG A 406 6.16 9.69 -27.46
CA ARG A 406 5.16 10.45 -28.20
C ARG A 406 4.59 9.66 -29.38
N THR A 407 5.42 9.05 -30.22
CA THR A 407 5.00 8.38 -31.46
C THR A 407 4.35 7.02 -31.24
N ALA A 408 4.68 6.34 -30.14
CA ALA A 408 4.01 5.12 -29.72
C ALA A 408 2.64 5.37 -29.06
N GLY A 409 2.24 6.64 -28.89
CA GLY A 409 0.93 6.98 -28.37
C GLY A 409 0.82 6.94 -26.83
N CYS A 410 1.95 6.83 -26.12
CA CYS A 410 1.93 6.79 -24.64
C CYS A 410 1.34 8.07 -24.03
N THR A 411 1.50 9.22 -24.70
CA THR A 411 0.91 10.52 -24.30
C THR A 411 -0.62 10.53 -24.31
N GLY A 412 -1.26 9.55 -24.94
CA GLY A 412 -2.71 9.40 -24.88
C GLY A 412 -3.26 9.07 -23.47
N CYS A 413 -2.42 8.47 -22.63
CA CYS A 413 -2.77 8.10 -21.27
C CYS A 413 -1.80 8.67 -20.23
N HIS A 414 -0.51 8.71 -20.53
CA HIS A 414 0.53 9.15 -19.59
C HIS A 414 0.93 10.60 -19.82
N ASN A 415 1.24 11.28 -18.70
CA ASN A 415 1.80 12.63 -18.70
C ASN A 415 3.19 12.62 -18.06
N VAL A 416 4.19 13.12 -18.78
CA VAL A 416 5.56 13.31 -18.27
C VAL A 416 5.90 14.77 -18.01
N ASP A 417 4.97 15.69 -18.28
CA ASP A 417 5.10 17.11 -17.98
C ASP A 417 4.72 17.39 -16.52
N GLN A 418 5.70 17.55 -15.65
CA GLN A 418 5.49 17.76 -14.22
C GLN A 418 4.84 19.11 -13.87
N SER A 419 4.63 20.00 -14.83
CA SER A 419 3.82 21.22 -14.65
C SER A 419 2.32 20.96 -14.74
N LYS A 420 1.92 19.75 -15.11
CA LYS A 420 0.53 19.34 -15.28
C LYS A 420 0.23 18.13 -14.40
N ARG A 421 -0.99 18.09 -13.88
CA ARG A 421 -1.48 16.91 -13.15
C ARG A 421 -1.53 15.70 -14.09
N VAL A 422 -1.37 14.51 -13.52
CA VAL A 422 -1.72 13.28 -14.25
C VAL A 422 -3.20 13.33 -14.64
N PRO A 423 -3.59 12.73 -15.76
CA PRO A 423 -4.98 12.68 -16.14
C PRO A 423 -5.83 12.06 -15.02
N SER A 424 -6.90 12.76 -14.63
CA SER A 424 -7.79 12.34 -13.55
C SER A 424 -8.85 11.34 -14.01
N PHE A 425 -8.48 10.42 -14.89
CA PHE A 425 -9.37 9.35 -15.34
C PHE A 425 -8.82 7.98 -14.92
N ILE A 426 -9.72 7.05 -14.82
CA ILE A 426 -9.40 5.64 -14.58
C ILE A 426 -9.29 4.94 -15.93
N VAL A 427 -8.19 4.22 -16.16
CA VAL A 427 -8.00 3.46 -17.39
C VAL A 427 -9.01 2.30 -17.39
N PRO A 428 -9.92 2.22 -18.37
CA PRO A 428 -10.93 1.17 -18.39
C PRO A 428 -10.30 -0.23 -18.48
N MET A 429 -10.85 -1.19 -17.77
CA MET A 429 -10.41 -2.59 -17.82
C MET A 429 -10.33 -3.14 -19.24
N LYS A 430 -11.27 -2.75 -20.11
CA LYS A 430 -11.24 -3.16 -21.53
C LYS A 430 -9.99 -2.67 -22.27
N THR A 431 -9.43 -1.53 -21.85
CA THR A 431 -8.18 -1.01 -22.44
C THR A 431 -6.97 -1.80 -21.91
N ILE A 432 -7.02 -2.19 -20.64
CA ILE A 432 -5.94 -2.96 -19.99
C ILE A 432 -6.00 -4.43 -20.45
N PHE A 433 -7.18 -5.00 -20.56
CA PHE A 433 -7.43 -6.38 -21.00
C PHE A 433 -8.32 -6.40 -22.24
N PRO A 434 -7.82 -6.09 -23.42
CA PRO A 434 -8.64 -5.98 -24.62
C PRO A 434 -9.29 -7.30 -25.05
N GLY A 435 -8.72 -8.43 -24.68
CA GLY A 435 -9.24 -9.78 -24.97
C GLY A 435 -10.26 -10.31 -23.96
N ASP A 436 -10.44 -9.63 -22.82
CA ASP A 436 -11.32 -10.07 -21.75
C ASP A 436 -12.63 -9.28 -21.71
N ASN A 437 -13.66 -9.88 -21.13
CA ASN A 437 -14.89 -9.17 -20.83
C ASN A 437 -14.78 -8.47 -19.48
N PRO A 438 -14.72 -7.14 -19.42
CA PRO A 438 -14.54 -6.41 -18.17
C PRO A 438 -15.68 -6.65 -17.17
N VAL A 439 -16.90 -6.93 -17.63
CA VAL A 439 -18.03 -7.27 -16.76
C VAL A 439 -17.77 -8.59 -16.03
N VAL A 440 -17.22 -9.59 -16.71
CA VAL A 440 -16.87 -10.88 -16.08
C VAL A 440 -15.74 -10.70 -15.07
N LEU A 441 -14.74 -9.88 -15.39
CA LEU A 441 -13.65 -9.57 -14.45
C LEU A 441 -14.18 -8.87 -13.19
N ALA A 442 -15.02 -7.86 -13.37
CA ALA A 442 -15.59 -7.10 -12.26
C ALA A 442 -16.58 -7.91 -11.39
N GLN A 443 -17.25 -8.91 -11.97
CA GLN A 443 -18.17 -9.79 -11.25
C GLN A 443 -17.47 -10.89 -10.45
N ARG A 444 -16.17 -11.02 -10.58
CA ARG A 444 -15.42 -11.94 -9.74
C ARG A 444 -15.53 -11.46 -8.31
N LYS A 445 -16.19 -12.26 -7.50
CA LYS A 445 -16.26 -12.01 -6.06
C LYS A 445 -15.00 -12.53 -5.42
N PRO A 446 -14.49 -11.85 -4.41
CA PRO A 446 -13.44 -12.43 -3.61
C PRO A 446 -13.88 -13.80 -3.05
N PRO A 447 -12.96 -14.70 -3.05
CA PRO A 447 -11.67 -14.69 -3.64
C PRO A 447 -11.76 -14.91 -5.13
N LEU A 448 -10.99 -14.17 -5.79
CA LEU A 448 -10.89 -14.20 -7.22
C LEU A 448 -10.21 -15.47 -7.64
N ASN A 449 -11.00 -16.46 -7.78
CA ASN A 449 -10.51 -17.76 -8.12
C ASN A 449 -10.28 -17.91 -9.59
N PRO A 450 -9.25 -18.70 -9.85
CA PRO A 450 -7.91 -18.17 -9.96
C PRO A 450 -7.83 -17.46 -11.28
N ILE A 451 -7.44 -16.23 -11.25
CA ILE A 451 -6.96 -15.57 -12.47
C ILE A 451 -5.50 -15.94 -12.71
N MET A 452 -5.04 -16.95 -12.05
CA MET A 452 -3.66 -17.32 -11.97
C MET A 452 -3.18 -17.89 -13.28
N ASP A 453 -2.56 -17.04 -14.08
CA ASP A 453 -1.81 -17.45 -15.26
C ASP A 453 -0.34 -17.68 -14.93
N THR A 454 0.14 -17.20 -13.77
CA THR A 454 1.54 -17.32 -13.36
C THR A 454 1.76 -18.56 -12.51
N PRO A 455 2.40 -19.60 -13.04
CA PRO A 455 2.67 -20.79 -12.26
C PRO A 455 3.53 -20.45 -11.05
N GLY A 456 2.96 -20.48 -9.88
CA GLY A 456 3.71 -20.40 -8.67
C GLY A 456 3.45 -19.24 -7.75
N SER A 457 2.60 -18.35 -8.13
CA SER A 457 2.21 -17.20 -7.34
C SER A 457 0.70 -17.13 -7.20
N ILE A 458 0.20 -16.53 -6.12
CA ILE A 458 -1.19 -16.08 -6.01
C ILE A 458 -1.39 -14.76 -6.77
N PHE A 459 -0.31 -14.14 -7.23
CA PHE A 459 -0.32 -12.86 -7.93
C PHE A 459 -0.26 -13.07 -9.42
N ASP A 460 -1.09 -12.40 -10.13
CA ASP A 460 -1.06 -12.28 -11.58
C ASP A 460 -1.53 -10.89 -12.02
N ASP A 461 -1.23 -10.56 -13.26
CA ASP A 461 -1.54 -9.26 -13.85
C ASP A 461 -3.03 -8.88 -13.76
N LYS A 462 -3.92 -9.84 -13.89
CA LYS A 462 -5.37 -9.60 -13.90
C LYS A 462 -5.89 -9.38 -12.50
N MET A 463 -5.34 -10.10 -11.54
CA MET A 463 -5.70 -9.94 -10.14
C MET A 463 -5.37 -8.54 -9.63
N ALA A 464 -4.20 -8.01 -9.97
CA ALA A 464 -3.80 -6.66 -9.63
C ALA A 464 -4.81 -5.60 -10.08
N VAL A 465 -5.30 -5.70 -11.31
CA VAL A 465 -6.30 -4.76 -11.83
C VAL A 465 -7.66 -4.93 -11.16
N VAL A 466 -8.08 -6.16 -10.93
CA VAL A 466 -9.38 -6.43 -10.28
C VAL A 466 -9.37 -5.93 -8.84
N ASN A 467 -8.26 -6.10 -8.11
CA ASN A 467 -8.12 -5.57 -6.75
C ASN A 467 -8.03 -4.04 -6.71
N ALA A 468 -7.36 -3.46 -7.69
CA ALA A 468 -7.27 -2.01 -7.83
C ALA A 468 -8.59 -1.34 -8.23
N SER A 469 -9.54 -2.12 -8.72
CA SER A 469 -10.88 -1.63 -9.02
C SER A 469 -11.77 -1.74 -7.79
N ALA A 470 -12.63 -0.75 -7.57
CA ALA A 470 -13.67 -0.89 -6.56
C ALA A 470 -14.50 -2.14 -6.85
N ARG A 471 -14.88 -2.85 -5.80
CA ARG A 471 -15.58 -4.12 -5.94
C ARG A 471 -16.89 -3.96 -6.72
N GLY A 472 -16.99 -4.74 -7.82
CA GLY A 472 -18.09 -4.62 -8.77
C GLY A 472 -18.00 -3.40 -9.69
N ASP A 473 -17.00 -2.55 -9.54
CA ASP A 473 -16.73 -1.44 -10.44
C ASP A 473 -15.80 -1.88 -11.57
N ILE A 474 -16.19 -1.57 -12.80
CA ILE A 474 -15.43 -1.91 -14.00
C ILE A 474 -14.57 -0.76 -14.53
N ARG A 475 -14.38 0.30 -13.73
CA ARG A 475 -13.63 1.49 -14.16
C ARG A 475 -12.18 1.17 -14.53
N GLY A 476 -11.50 0.40 -13.69
CA GLY A 476 -10.11 0.03 -13.89
C GLY A 476 -9.17 0.61 -12.85
N ILE A 477 -7.99 1.08 -13.27
CA ILE A 477 -6.90 1.52 -12.39
C ILE A 477 -6.55 3.00 -12.63
N ALA A 478 -6.17 3.70 -11.56
CA ALA A 478 -5.70 5.09 -11.64
C ALA A 478 -4.35 5.19 -12.35
N MET A 479 -4.12 6.32 -13.03
CA MET A 479 -2.87 6.57 -13.74
C MET A 479 -1.71 6.78 -12.76
N PRO A 480 -0.58 6.08 -12.93
CA PRO A 480 0.60 6.25 -12.09
C PRO A 480 1.40 7.50 -12.48
N LEU A 481 2.14 8.03 -11.51
CA LEU A 481 3.26 8.94 -11.78
C LEU A 481 4.40 8.18 -12.46
N LEU A 482 4.91 8.69 -13.58
CA LEU A 482 6.09 8.13 -14.25
C LEU A 482 7.38 8.75 -13.70
N LEU A 483 7.56 8.74 -12.39
CA LEU A 483 8.71 9.30 -11.69
C LEU A 483 9.37 8.23 -10.82
N ASP A 484 10.66 8.37 -10.55
CA ASP A 484 11.46 7.43 -9.74
C ASP A 484 11.55 6.01 -10.31
N LEU A 485 11.39 5.86 -11.62
CA LEU A 485 11.37 4.53 -12.26
C LEU A 485 12.75 3.87 -12.28
N ALA A 486 13.84 4.63 -12.12
CA ALA A 486 15.20 4.09 -12.03
C ALA A 486 15.45 3.25 -10.78
N ARG A 487 14.78 3.57 -9.65
CA ARG A 487 14.92 2.85 -8.39
C ARG A 487 13.89 1.74 -8.21
N LYS A 488 12.82 1.76 -9.00
CA LYS A 488 11.73 0.79 -8.90
C LYS A 488 12.17 -0.57 -9.45
N PRO A 489 12.25 -1.63 -8.62
CA PRO A 489 12.79 -2.92 -9.05
C PRO A 489 11.78 -3.79 -9.79
N VAL A 490 10.48 -3.50 -9.63
CA VAL A 490 9.36 -4.30 -10.15
C VAL A 490 8.23 -3.39 -10.58
N PHE A 491 7.35 -3.86 -11.46
CA PHE A 491 6.29 -3.09 -12.08
C PHE A 491 4.96 -3.82 -12.02
N LEU A 492 3.89 -3.11 -12.37
CA LEU A 492 2.50 -3.43 -12.13
C LEU A 492 2.16 -3.46 -10.63
N HIS A 493 0.89 -3.59 -10.36
CA HIS A 493 0.33 -3.45 -9.02
C HIS A 493 0.74 -4.59 -8.08
N ASP A 494 0.90 -5.75 -8.65
CA ASP A 494 1.20 -7.03 -8.01
C ASP A 494 2.69 -7.44 -8.14
N ASN A 495 3.57 -6.55 -8.64
CA ASN A 495 4.99 -6.86 -8.87
C ASN A 495 5.26 -7.99 -9.89
N SER A 496 4.31 -8.28 -10.77
CA SER A 496 4.42 -9.38 -11.74
C SER A 496 5.43 -9.15 -12.86
N VAL A 497 5.94 -7.94 -13.02
CA VAL A 497 6.90 -7.58 -14.07
C VAL A 497 8.20 -7.08 -13.47
N GLY A 498 9.32 -7.69 -13.84
CA GLY A 498 10.63 -7.47 -13.22
C GLY A 498 11.42 -6.27 -13.78
N SER A 499 10.98 -5.65 -14.86
CA SER A 499 11.69 -4.50 -15.44
C SER A 499 10.84 -3.70 -16.43
N LEU A 500 11.24 -2.45 -16.70
CA LEU A 500 10.63 -1.64 -17.77
C LEU A 500 10.85 -2.28 -19.16
N ASP A 501 11.98 -2.95 -19.36
CA ASP A 501 12.25 -3.63 -20.63
C ASP A 501 11.26 -4.78 -20.84
N GLU A 502 11.03 -5.59 -19.80
CA GLU A 502 10.04 -6.65 -19.81
C GLU A 502 8.62 -6.10 -19.99
N LEU A 503 8.26 -5.02 -19.28
CA LEU A 503 6.94 -4.39 -19.37
C LEU A 503 6.57 -4.03 -20.82
N LEU A 504 7.56 -3.60 -21.61
CA LEU A 504 7.39 -3.15 -22.99
C LEU A 504 7.72 -4.23 -24.03
N ASP A 505 7.98 -5.48 -23.61
CA ASP A 505 8.32 -6.59 -24.52
C ASP A 505 7.06 -7.34 -24.98
N GLU A 506 6.92 -7.50 -26.29
CA GLU A 506 5.82 -8.24 -26.93
C GLU A 506 5.69 -9.70 -26.47
N LYS A 507 6.74 -10.27 -25.89
CA LYS A 507 6.72 -11.63 -25.31
C LYS A 507 5.71 -11.80 -24.19
N ARG A 508 5.27 -10.70 -23.56
CA ARG A 508 4.21 -10.75 -22.54
C ARG A 508 2.84 -11.14 -23.14
N GLY A 509 2.68 -11.03 -24.45
CA GLY A 509 1.46 -11.43 -25.14
C GLY A 509 0.35 -10.36 -25.15
N ALA A 510 -0.58 -10.51 -26.06
CA ALA A 510 -1.63 -9.51 -26.33
C ALA A 510 -2.69 -9.42 -25.22
N THR A 511 -2.76 -10.38 -24.30
CA THR A 511 -3.74 -10.43 -23.21
C THR A 511 -3.18 -9.99 -21.87
N ALA A 512 -1.87 -9.70 -21.79
CA ALA A 512 -1.26 -9.16 -20.58
C ALA A 512 -1.72 -7.72 -20.30
N PRO A 513 -1.76 -7.27 -19.05
CA PRO A 513 -2.02 -5.87 -18.74
C PRO A 513 -1.00 -4.97 -19.41
N HIS A 514 -1.43 -3.78 -19.82
CA HIS A 514 -0.58 -2.83 -20.50
C HIS A 514 0.07 -3.41 -21.78
N PRO A 515 -0.70 -3.84 -22.78
CA PRO A 515 -0.18 -4.49 -23.99
C PRO A 515 0.35 -3.48 -25.02
N PHE A 516 1.21 -2.58 -24.57
CA PHE A 516 1.85 -1.54 -25.41
C PHE A 516 3.31 -1.89 -25.58
N TYR A 517 3.63 -2.57 -26.66
CA TYR A 517 4.95 -3.16 -26.90
C TYR A 517 5.76 -2.38 -27.91
N LEU A 518 7.09 -2.44 -27.77
CA LEU A 518 8.04 -1.75 -28.61
C LEU A 518 9.08 -2.72 -29.17
N PRO A 519 9.56 -2.49 -30.42
CA PRO A 519 10.75 -3.17 -30.93
C PRO A 519 11.95 -2.91 -30.02
N ALA A 520 12.86 -3.88 -29.90
CA ALA A 520 13.97 -3.85 -28.96
C ALA A 520 14.80 -2.54 -29.00
N SER A 521 15.06 -1.98 -30.21
CA SER A 521 15.81 -0.73 -30.35
C SER A 521 15.08 0.49 -29.77
N GLN A 522 13.79 0.60 -30.02
CA GLN A 522 12.96 1.66 -29.46
C GLN A 522 12.73 1.48 -27.95
N ARG A 523 12.60 0.23 -27.51
CA ARG A 523 12.42 -0.13 -26.11
C ARG A 523 13.61 0.32 -25.27
N ALA A 524 14.84 0.11 -25.75
CA ALA A 524 16.04 0.56 -25.03
C ALA A 524 16.07 2.07 -24.82
N ASP A 525 15.80 2.87 -25.87
CA ASP A 525 15.73 4.34 -25.75
C ASP A 525 14.59 4.79 -24.82
N MET A 526 13.43 4.13 -24.89
CA MET A 526 12.29 4.40 -24.03
C MET A 526 12.61 4.14 -22.55
N VAL A 527 13.20 2.99 -22.23
CA VAL A 527 13.58 2.61 -20.86
C VAL A 527 14.54 3.63 -20.26
N GLU A 528 15.57 4.04 -21.01
CA GLU A 528 16.51 5.05 -20.54
C GLU A 528 15.82 6.42 -20.34
N PHE A 529 14.96 6.83 -21.26
CA PHE A 529 14.18 8.05 -21.10
C PHE A 529 13.33 8.01 -19.82
N LEU A 530 12.58 6.92 -19.61
CA LEU A 530 11.72 6.78 -18.44
C LEU A 530 12.52 6.76 -17.12
N LYS A 531 13.67 6.11 -17.08
CA LYS A 531 14.56 6.13 -15.92
C LYS A 531 15.15 7.51 -15.63
N GLY A 532 15.31 8.34 -16.67
CA GLY A 532 15.79 9.70 -16.55
C GLY A 532 14.79 10.68 -15.96
N LEU A 533 13.49 10.34 -15.91
CA LEU A 533 12.45 11.23 -15.41
C LEU A 533 12.59 11.47 -13.89
N GLY A 534 12.68 12.72 -13.49
CA GLY A 534 12.89 13.12 -12.10
C GLY A 534 12.78 14.64 -11.90
N THR A 535 13.21 15.13 -10.75
CA THR A 535 13.12 16.56 -10.38
C THR A 535 13.81 17.51 -11.34
N ASP A 536 14.91 17.07 -11.97
CA ASP A 536 15.75 17.92 -12.83
C ASP A 536 15.29 17.92 -14.30
N ASP A 537 14.21 17.23 -14.63
CA ASP A 537 13.71 17.24 -15.98
C ASP A 537 13.22 18.64 -16.38
N PRO A 538 13.65 19.15 -17.53
CA PRO A 538 13.04 20.34 -18.09
C PRO A 538 11.56 20.06 -18.34
N VAL A 539 10.73 21.05 -18.13
CA VAL A 539 9.29 20.97 -18.43
C VAL A 539 9.12 20.49 -19.87
N VAL A 540 8.63 19.26 -20.00
CA VAL A 540 8.36 18.67 -21.30
C VAL A 540 6.96 19.08 -21.72
N HIS A 541 6.87 20.00 -22.65
CA HIS A 541 5.59 20.24 -23.31
C HIS A 541 5.29 19.07 -24.24
N ASN A 542 4.16 18.41 -24.01
CA ASN A 542 3.63 17.36 -24.88
C ASN A 542 3.25 17.93 -26.25
#